data_617d355275f093b154ba0e2f45092ceb
#
_entry.id   617d355275f093b154ba0e2f45092ceb
#
_cell.length_a   1.000
_cell.length_b   1.000
_cell.length_c   1.000
_cell.angle_alpha   90.00
_cell.angle_beta   90.00
_cell.angle_gamma   90.00
#
_symmetry.space_group_name_H-M   'P 1'
#
loop_
_entity.id
_entity.type
_entity.pdbx_description
1 polymer ?
#
loop_
_entity_poly.entity_id
_entity_poly.type
_entity_poly.pdbx_seq_one_letter_code
_entity_poly.pdbx_strand_id
1 'polypeptide(L)'
;MTEPAPRPRLDVRVGSSTDGLTPVSVAERPLAAGAHEWIGLLAVAGAAIVADQVTKRIVSGTLDLGESKHVVGPLDLHHVQNSGIAFGLFPQATTVVIVVTAMVIAWLLVVFARSGARHPIMPVGLGLVVGGSLSNLADRVRLGHVTDFLDLSFWPAFNLADTFIVVGVALLLAAAVLSDRSHPRPR
;
A
#
# COMPACT_ATOMS: atom_id res chain seq x y z
N MET A 1 76.32 4.86 -45.45
CA MET A 1 74.98 4.30 -45.13
C MET A 1 75.04 3.84 -43.69
N THR A 2 74.59 4.64 -42.78
CA THR A 2 74.52 4.36 -41.34
C THR A 2 73.13 3.90 -41.00
N GLU A 3 73.01 2.67 -40.50
CA GLU A 3 71.78 2.03 -40.09
C GLU A 3 71.22 2.77 -38.83
N PRO A 4 69.94 3.10 -38.76
CA PRO A 4 69.39 3.79 -37.61
C PRO A 4 69.25 2.81 -36.42
N ALA A 5 69.66 3.25 -35.24
CA ALA A 5 69.64 2.54 -33.99
C ALA A 5 68.20 2.03 -33.63
N PRO A 6 68.04 0.82 -33.11
CA PRO A 6 66.74 0.29 -32.73
C PRO A 6 66.12 1.11 -31.61
N ARG A 7 64.84 1.47 -31.77
CA ARG A 7 64.07 2.17 -30.75
C ARG A 7 63.87 1.29 -29.53
N PRO A 8 64.02 1.81 -28.29
CA PRO A 8 63.78 1.04 -27.10
C PRO A 8 62.31 0.61 -27.04
N ARG A 9 62.06 -0.69 -26.88
CA ARG A 9 60.73 -1.23 -26.59
C ARG A 9 60.42 -0.86 -25.13
N LEU A 10 59.39 -0.04 -24.95
CA LEU A 10 58.80 0.19 -23.66
C LEU A 10 58.05 -1.11 -23.27
N ASP A 11 58.66 -1.93 -22.44
CA ASP A 11 57.96 -3.03 -21.80
C ASP A 11 56.99 -2.43 -20.77
N VAL A 12 55.76 -2.18 -21.20
CA VAL A 12 54.68 -1.85 -20.27
C VAL A 12 54.38 -3.15 -19.51
N ARG A 13 55.00 -3.35 -18.37
CA ARG A 13 54.58 -4.34 -17.39
C ARG A 13 53.23 -3.91 -16.89
N VAL A 14 52.13 -4.49 -17.44
CA VAL A 14 50.83 -4.50 -16.80
C VAL A 14 50.98 -5.34 -15.55
N GLY A 15 51.19 -4.71 -14.42
CA GLY A 15 51.23 -5.39 -13.12
C GLY A 15 49.90 -6.02 -12.88
N SER A 16 49.84 -7.37 -12.87
CA SER A 16 48.70 -8.10 -12.36
C SER A 16 48.68 -8.03 -10.84
N SER A 17 48.30 -6.90 -10.28
CA SER A 17 48.01 -6.79 -8.85
C SER A 17 46.57 -7.14 -8.59
N THR A 18 46.24 -8.44 -8.72
CA THR A 18 45.01 -8.99 -8.20
C THR A 18 45.06 -9.31 -6.70
N ASP A 19 46.21 -9.10 -6.07
CA ASP A 19 46.35 -9.25 -4.63
C ASP A 19 45.83 -7.98 -3.92
N GLY A 20 44.56 -8.01 -3.54
CA GLY A 20 43.96 -6.96 -2.69
C GLY A 20 42.56 -6.50 -3.09
N LEU A 21 42.05 -6.95 -4.19
CA LEU A 21 40.61 -6.73 -4.50
C LEU A 21 39.78 -7.78 -3.76
N THR A 22 39.42 -7.48 -2.51
CA THR A 22 38.27 -8.17 -1.91
C THR A 22 37.09 -7.95 -2.82
N PRO A 23 36.37 -9.02 -3.27
CA PRO A 23 35.17 -8.81 -4.03
C PRO A 23 34.23 -8.00 -3.16
N VAL A 24 33.89 -6.79 -3.61
CA VAL A 24 32.78 -6.03 -3.02
C VAL A 24 31.57 -6.86 -3.29
N SER A 25 31.13 -7.64 -2.29
CA SER A 25 29.85 -8.30 -2.35
C SER A 25 28.80 -7.20 -2.38
N VAL A 26 28.38 -6.83 -3.58
CA VAL A 26 27.15 -6.06 -3.74
C VAL A 26 26.08 -7.00 -3.21
N ALA A 27 25.64 -6.76 -1.98
CA ALA A 27 24.51 -7.47 -1.42
C ALA A 27 23.33 -7.15 -2.34
N GLU A 28 23.06 -8.02 -3.30
CA GLU A 28 21.88 -7.94 -4.14
C GLU A 28 20.69 -7.98 -3.19
N ARG A 29 20.04 -6.84 -2.98
CA ARG A 29 18.78 -6.82 -2.25
C ARG A 29 17.81 -7.70 -3.03
N PRO A 30 17.22 -8.73 -2.40
CA PRO A 30 16.25 -9.57 -3.08
C PRO A 30 15.14 -8.68 -3.63
N LEU A 31 14.84 -8.81 -4.91
CA LEU A 31 13.79 -8.04 -5.60
C LEU A 31 12.38 -8.42 -5.14
N ALA A 32 12.25 -9.51 -4.38
CA ALA A 32 11.00 -10.02 -3.86
C ALA A 32 10.79 -9.62 -2.39
N ALA A 33 9.52 -9.47 -1.99
CA ALA A 33 9.17 -9.20 -0.60
C ALA A 33 9.59 -10.36 0.32
N GLY A 34 10.30 -10.04 1.40
CA GLY A 34 10.72 -11.00 2.42
C GLY A 34 9.60 -11.37 3.39
N ALA A 35 9.82 -12.45 4.17
CA ALA A 35 8.82 -12.95 5.10
C ALA A 35 8.38 -11.90 6.14
N HIS A 36 9.32 -11.10 6.66
CA HIS A 36 9.01 -10.05 7.65
C HIS A 36 8.13 -8.94 7.08
N GLU A 37 8.28 -8.60 5.80
CA GLU A 37 7.47 -7.61 5.11
C GLU A 37 6.03 -8.12 4.91
N TRP A 38 5.88 -9.40 4.57
CA TRP A 38 4.59 -10.07 4.50
C TRP A 38 3.90 -10.15 5.87
N ILE A 39 4.63 -10.50 6.93
CA ILE A 39 4.10 -10.53 8.29
C ILE A 39 3.61 -9.14 8.70
N GLY A 40 4.39 -8.09 8.44
CA GLY A 40 4.00 -6.71 8.71
C GLY A 40 2.73 -6.31 7.96
N LEU A 41 2.66 -6.58 6.66
CA LEU A 41 1.47 -6.32 5.83
C LEU A 41 0.23 -7.04 6.37
N LEU A 42 0.35 -8.35 6.62
CA LEU A 42 -0.78 -9.17 7.09
C LEU A 42 -1.25 -8.78 8.48
N ALA A 43 -0.33 -8.44 9.38
CA ALA A 43 -0.67 -7.97 10.73
C ALA A 43 -1.46 -6.65 10.68
N VAL A 44 -1.01 -5.69 9.88
CA VAL A 44 -1.71 -4.39 9.70
C VAL A 44 -3.06 -4.59 9.01
N ALA A 45 -3.12 -5.40 7.95
CA ALA A 45 -4.37 -5.69 7.25
C ALA A 45 -5.39 -6.38 8.18
N GLY A 46 -4.94 -7.36 8.95
CA GLY A 46 -5.79 -8.05 9.93
C GLY A 46 -6.32 -7.10 11.01
N ALA A 47 -5.45 -6.24 11.55
CA ALA A 47 -5.87 -5.24 12.54
C ALA A 47 -6.89 -4.25 11.97
N ALA A 48 -6.69 -3.78 10.72
CA ALA A 48 -7.62 -2.88 10.05
C ALA A 48 -8.99 -3.53 9.81
N ILE A 49 -9.01 -4.78 9.34
CA ILE A 49 -10.26 -5.55 9.17
C ILE A 49 -10.99 -5.68 10.51
N VAL A 50 -10.28 -6.11 11.56
CA VAL A 50 -10.90 -6.32 12.87
C VAL A 50 -11.46 -5.01 13.43
N ALA A 51 -10.69 -3.92 13.37
CA ALA A 51 -11.13 -2.61 13.86
C ALA A 51 -12.39 -2.13 13.13
N ASP A 52 -12.42 -2.20 11.79
CA ASP A 52 -13.58 -1.78 11.01
C ASP A 52 -14.80 -2.67 11.25
N GLN A 53 -14.64 -4.00 11.19
CA GLN A 53 -15.75 -4.94 11.41
C GLN A 53 -16.33 -4.88 12.82
N VAL A 54 -15.50 -4.65 13.84
CA VAL A 54 -15.96 -4.48 15.22
C VAL A 54 -16.76 -3.19 15.36
N THR A 55 -16.24 -2.06 14.84
CA THR A 55 -16.96 -0.79 14.91
C THR A 55 -18.27 -0.81 14.14
N LYS A 56 -18.32 -1.39 12.94
CA LYS A 56 -19.56 -1.61 12.19
C LYS A 56 -20.59 -2.41 12.97
N ARG A 57 -20.18 -3.49 13.65
CA ARG A 57 -21.08 -4.30 14.50
C ARG A 57 -21.60 -3.52 15.69
N ILE A 58 -20.74 -2.73 16.34
CA ILE A 58 -21.17 -1.89 17.47
C ILE A 58 -22.20 -0.87 16.99
N VAL A 59 -21.93 -0.16 15.91
CA VAL A 59 -22.84 0.86 15.39
C VAL A 59 -24.17 0.25 14.96
N SER A 60 -24.16 -0.82 14.15
CA SER A 60 -25.39 -1.48 13.71
C SER A 60 -26.16 -2.20 14.83
N GLY A 61 -25.54 -2.45 15.97
CA GLY A 61 -26.20 -3.00 17.15
C GLY A 61 -26.71 -1.92 18.15
N THR A 62 -26.31 -0.66 17.99
CA THR A 62 -26.64 0.43 18.91
C THR A 62 -27.49 1.54 18.29
N LEU A 63 -27.49 1.67 16.97
CA LEU A 63 -28.27 2.64 16.23
C LEU A 63 -29.17 1.95 15.21
N ASP A 64 -30.42 2.37 15.14
CA ASP A 64 -31.33 1.95 14.09
C ASP A 64 -30.87 2.47 12.71
N LEU A 65 -31.31 1.81 11.64
CA LEU A 65 -30.97 2.26 10.28
C LEU A 65 -31.51 3.66 10.02
N GLY A 66 -30.63 4.58 9.62
CA GLY A 66 -30.95 6.00 9.42
C GLY A 66 -30.90 6.82 10.70
N GLU A 67 -30.66 6.21 11.86
CA GLU A 67 -30.48 6.95 13.10
C GLU A 67 -29.13 7.66 13.13
N SER A 68 -29.13 8.93 13.59
CA SER A 68 -27.93 9.75 13.77
C SER A 68 -27.82 10.22 15.21
N LYS A 69 -26.59 10.17 15.76
CA LYS A 69 -26.26 10.62 17.09
C LYS A 69 -25.06 11.58 17.04
N HIS A 70 -25.26 12.79 17.53
CA HIS A 70 -24.19 13.79 17.58
C HIS A 70 -23.04 13.37 18.50
N VAL A 71 -21.80 13.54 18.04
CA VAL A 71 -20.58 13.23 18.83
C VAL A 71 -19.86 14.50 19.23
N VAL A 72 -19.30 15.22 18.26
CA VAL A 72 -18.58 16.48 18.51
C VAL A 72 -18.40 17.30 17.24
N GLY A 73 -18.61 18.60 17.30
CA GLY A 73 -18.41 19.50 16.15
C GLY A 73 -19.20 19.07 14.93
N PRO A 74 -18.59 18.85 13.77
CA PRO A 74 -19.28 18.41 12.55
C PRO A 74 -19.47 16.89 12.46
N LEU A 75 -19.03 16.12 13.47
CA LEU A 75 -19.02 14.66 13.45
C LEU A 75 -20.25 14.07 14.13
N ASP A 76 -21.01 13.29 13.39
CA ASP A 76 -22.11 12.47 13.86
C ASP A 76 -21.82 10.98 13.63
N LEU A 77 -22.36 10.11 14.48
CA LEU A 77 -22.49 8.68 14.20
C LEU A 77 -23.85 8.47 13.53
N HIS A 78 -23.85 8.05 12.27
CA HIS A 78 -25.06 7.90 11.46
C HIS A 78 -25.06 6.52 10.81
N HIS A 79 -26.00 5.66 11.17
CA HIS A 79 -26.07 4.30 10.62
C HIS A 79 -26.65 4.30 9.20
N VAL A 80 -25.79 4.16 8.19
CA VAL A 80 -26.14 4.19 6.77
C VAL A 80 -25.73 2.88 6.10
N GLN A 81 -26.59 2.38 5.22
CA GLN A 81 -26.27 1.26 4.31
C GLN A 81 -25.95 1.80 2.92
N ASN A 82 -24.72 1.59 2.48
CA ASN A 82 -24.21 2.04 1.19
C ASN A 82 -24.09 0.84 0.22
N SER A 83 -25.03 0.69 -0.68
CA SER A 83 -25.01 -0.35 -1.73
C SER A 83 -24.31 0.07 -3.01
N GLY A 84 -23.86 1.33 -3.10
CA GLY A 84 -23.24 1.91 -4.29
C GLY A 84 -21.72 2.04 -4.21
N ILE A 85 -21.20 2.82 -5.15
CA ILE A 85 -19.86 3.38 -5.14
C ILE A 85 -19.87 4.61 -4.22
N ALA A 86 -18.71 5.21 -3.97
CA ALA A 86 -18.60 6.46 -3.22
C ALA A 86 -19.75 7.44 -3.60
N PHE A 87 -20.34 8.08 -2.59
CA PHE A 87 -21.50 8.99 -2.73
C PHE A 87 -22.84 8.31 -3.10
N GLY A 88 -23.00 6.97 -2.90
CA GLY A 88 -24.23 6.26 -3.25
C GLY A 88 -24.52 6.20 -4.76
N LEU A 89 -23.53 6.50 -5.61
CA LEU A 89 -23.66 6.42 -7.06
C LEU A 89 -23.76 4.96 -7.50
N PHE A 90 -24.65 4.69 -8.47
CA PHE A 90 -24.87 3.37 -9.06
C PHE A 90 -25.21 2.26 -8.05
N PRO A 91 -26.39 2.29 -7.40
CA PRO A 91 -26.78 1.29 -6.38
C PRO A 91 -26.75 -0.16 -6.86
N GLN A 92 -26.84 -0.40 -8.17
CA GLN A 92 -26.83 -1.74 -8.78
C GLN A 92 -25.42 -2.21 -9.20
N ALA A 93 -24.38 -1.39 -8.96
CA ALA A 93 -23.01 -1.71 -9.38
C ALA A 93 -22.24 -2.56 -8.36
N THR A 94 -22.86 -3.05 -7.30
CA THR A 94 -22.20 -3.82 -6.23
C THR A 94 -21.32 -4.95 -6.78
N THR A 95 -21.82 -5.73 -7.75
CA THR A 95 -21.03 -6.81 -8.38
C THR A 95 -19.79 -6.28 -9.11
N VAL A 96 -19.91 -5.17 -9.84
CA VAL A 96 -18.79 -4.56 -10.55
C VAL A 96 -17.75 -4.06 -9.54
N VAL A 97 -18.20 -3.42 -8.46
CA VAL A 97 -17.32 -2.97 -7.37
C VAL A 97 -16.58 -4.13 -6.72
N ILE A 98 -17.29 -5.25 -6.44
CA ILE A 98 -16.67 -6.46 -5.89
C ILE A 98 -15.55 -6.95 -6.80
N VAL A 99 -15.83 -7.13 -8.10
CA VAL A 99 -14.85 -7.66 -9.06
C VAL A 99 -13.65 -6.72 -9.22
N VAL A 100 -13.91 -5.43 -9.40
CA VAL A 100 -12.84 -4.43 -9.56
C VAL A 100 -11.98 -4.34 -8.30
N THR A 101 -12.59 -4.29 -7.11
CA THR A 101 -11.84 -4.26 -5.85
C THR A 101 -10.97 -5.51 -5.67
N ALA A 102 -11.53 -6.70 -5.95
CA ALA A 102 -10.76 -7.94 -5.87
C ALA A 102 -9.56 -7.96 -6.85
N MET A 103 -9.76 -7.48 -8.08
CA MET A 103 -8.67 -7.37 -9.06
C MET A 103 -7.59 -6.38 -8.61
N VAL A 104 -7.97 -5.23 -8.08
CA VAL A 104 -7.01 -4.23 -7.57
C VAL A 104 -6.22 -4.78 -6.39
N ILE A 105 -6.87 -5.45 -5.43
CA ILE A 105 -6.19 -6.10 -4.31
C ILE A 105 -5.19 -7.14 -4.83
N ALA A 106 -5.62 -8.03 -5.72
CA ALA A 106 -4.74 -9.05 -6.29
C ALA A 106 -3.54 -8.44 -7.02
N TRP A 107 -3.75 -7.41 -7.82
CA TRP A 107 -2.69 -6.68 -8.51
C TRP A 107 -1.70 -6.05 -7.53
N LEU A 108 -2.17 -5.36 -6.49
CA LEU A 108 -1.32 -4.75 -5.46
C LEU A 108 -0.45 -5.79 -4.76
N LEU A 109 -1.01 -6.95 -4.41
CA LEU A 109 -0.27 -8.05 -3.77
C LEU A 109 0.78 -8.66 -4.70
N VAL A 110 0.46 -8.82 -6.00
CA VAL A 110 1.43 -9.29 -7.00
C VAL A 110 2.57 -8.30 -7.19
N VAL A 111 2.27 -7.00 -7.27
CA VAL A 111 3.31 -5.95 -7.36
C VAL A 111 4.20 -5.97 -6.13
N PHE A 112 3.61 -6.06 -4.94
CA PHE A 112 4.37 -6.14 -3.69
C PHE A 112 5.25 -7.40 -3.63
N ALA A 113 4.70 -8.57 -3.98
CA ALA A 113 5.45 -9.83 -4.01
C ALA A 113 6.69 -9.76 -4.91
N ARG A 114 6.58 -9.05 -6.06
CA ARG A 114 7.65 -8.95 -7.05
C ARG A 114 8.65 -7.83 -6.77
N SER A 115 8.23 -6.76 -6.12
CA SER A 115 9.07 -5.56 -5.94
C SER A 115 9.67 -5.45 -4.55
N GLY A 116 9.13 -6.19 -3.57
CA GLY A 116 9.48 -6.02 -2.16
C GLY A 116 9.18 -4.64 -1.60
N ALA A 117 9.53 -4.42 -0.35
CA ALA A 117 9.39 -3.11 0.26
C ALA A 117 10.65 -2.27 0.02
N ARG A 118 10.54 -1.26 -0.84
CA ARG A 118 11.61 -0.28 -1.06
C ARG A 118 11.78 0.69 0.11
N HIS A 119 10.74 0.83 0.93
CA HIS A 119 10.69 1.70 2.11
C HIS A 119 9.98 0.97 3.25
N PRO A 120 10.45 1.06 4.52
CA PRO A 120 9.88 0.33 5.65
C PRO A 120 8.40 0.63 5.94
N ILE A 121 7.90 1.78 5.49
CA ILE A 121 6.48 2.17 5.61
C ILE A 121 5.56 1.45 4.59
N MET A 122 6.14 0.87 3.54
CA MET A 122 5.36 0.27 2.44
C MET A 122 4.47 -0.89 2.88
N PRO A 123 4.93 -1.86 3.70
CA PRO A 123 4.05 -2.93 4.21
C PRO A 123 2.89 -2.38 5.05
N VAL A 124 3.12 -1.31 5.81
CA VAL A 124 2.08 -0.66 6.63
C VAL A 124 1.04 0.02 5.75
N GLY A 125 1.47 0.88 4.81
CA GLY A 125 0.56 1.56 3.90
C GLY A 125 -0.25 0.58 3.05
N LEU A 126 0.41 -0.45 2.49
CA LEU A 126 -0.27 -1.48 1.72
C LEU A 126 -1.20 -2.36 2.58
N GLY A 127 -0.79 -2.68 3.82
CA GLY A 127 -1.62 -3.41 4.78
C GLY A 127 -2.92 -2.67 5.09
N LEU A 128 -2.86 -1.36 5.30
CA LEU A 128 -4.05 -0.52 5.51
C LEU A 128 -4.97 -0.51 4.28
N VAL A 129 -4.41 -0.32 3.07
CA VAL A 129 -5.21 -0.35 1.83
C VAL A 129 -5.87 -1.70 1.62
N VAL A 130 -5.10 -2.78 1.74
CA VAL A 130 -5.62 -4.15 1.55
C VAL A 130 -6.64 -4.50 2.63
N GLY A 131 -6.35 -4.19 3.91
CA GLY A 131 -7.24 -4.48 5.02
C GLY A 131 -8.57 -3.73 4.92
N GLY A 132 -8.54 -2.42 4.67
CA GLY A 132 -9.75 -1.62 4.46
C GLY A 132 -10.55 -2.10 3.25
N SER A 133 -9.88 -2.35 2.13
CA SER A 133 -10.54 -2.86 0.91
C SER A 133 -11.18 -4.23 1.12
N LEU A 134 -10.51 -5.15 1.83
CA LEU A 134 -11.04 -6.47 2.15
C LEU A 134 -12.23 -6.39 3.12
N SER A 135 -12.20 -5.46 4.09
CA SER A 135 -13.31 -5.27 5.01
C SER A 135 -14.57 -4.81 4.29
N ASN A 136 -14.47 -3.79 3.44
CA ASN A 136 -15.58 -3.31 2.63
C ASN A 136 -16.03 -4.32 1.56
N LEU A 137 -15.11 -5.14 1.05
CA LEU A 137 -15.43 -6.24 0.13
C LEU A 137 -16.24 -7.34 0.84
N ALA A 138 -15.83 -7.71 2.06
CA ALA A 138 -16.53 -8.70 2.87
C ALA A 138 -17.97 -8.28 3.17
N ASP A 139 -18.21 -7.00 3.48
CA ASP A 139 -19.55 -6.47 3.69
C ASP A 139 -20.40 -6.62 2.43
N ARG A 140 -19.89 -6.21 1.27
CA ARG A 140 -20.61 -6.30 -0.01
C ARG A 140 -20.95 -7.74 -0.40
N VAL A 141 -20.03 -8.67 -0.18
CA VAL A 141 -20.25 -10.09 -0.48
C VAL A 141 -21.28 -10.72 0.46
N ARG A 142 -21.27 -10.33 1.76
CA ARG A 142 -22.12 -10.95 2.79
C ARG A 142 -23.47 -10.26 2.94
N LEU A 143 -23.51 -8.94 2.82
CA LEU A 143 -24.67 -8.12 3.13
C LEU A 143 -25.28 -7.44 1.88
N GLY A 144 -24.55 -7.37 0.78
CA GLY A 144 -24.94 -6.63 -0.42
C GLY A 144 -24.70 -5.11 -0.32
N HIS A 145 -24.27 -4.61 0.83
CA HIS A 145 -23.99 -3.20 1.09
C HIS A 145 -22.81 -3.06 2.06
N VAL A 146 -22.31 -1.85 2.22
CA VAL A 146 -21.33 -1.49 3.25
C VAL A 146 -22.05 -0.70 4.33
N THR A 147 -21.69 -0.94 5.61
CA THR A 147 -22.15 -0.11 6.71
C THR A 147 -21.24 1.09 6.86
N ASP A 148 -21.77 2.30 6.61
CA ASP A 148 -21.11 3.57 6.85
C ASP A 148 -21.67 4.21 8.13
N PHE A 149 -20.81 4.91 8.89
CA PHE A 149 -21.23 5.41 10.20
C PHE A 149 -20.55 6.71 10.66
N LEU A 150 -19.48 7.15 10.01
CA LEU A 150 -18.85 8.45 10.26
C LEU A 150 -19.46 9.45 9.30
N ASP A 151 -20.27 10.36 9.82
CA ASP A 151 -20.94 11.40 9.05
C ASP A 151 -20.36 12.77 9.43
N LEU A 152 -19.83 13.46 8.42
CA LEU A 152 -19.42 14.86 8.54
C LEU A 152 -20.44 15.68 7.75
N SER A 153 -20.99 16.72 8.35
CA SER A 153 -22.09 17.52 7.78
C SER A 153 -21.85 18.05 6.36
N PHE A 154 -20.61 18.02 5.87
CA PHE A 154 -20.19 18.48 4.53
C PHE A 154 -19.62 17.37 3.65
N TRP A 155 -19.60 16.11 4.12
CA TRP A 155 -19.02 14.95 3.43
C TRP A 155 -19.96 13.75 3.58
N PRO A 156 -20.12 12.91 2.55
CA PRO A 156 -20.90 11.69 2.68
C PRO A 156 -20.42 10.78 3.82
N ALA A 157 -21.35 10.04 4.43
CA ALA A 157 -20.99 9.07 5.45
C ALA A 157 -19.97 8.04 4.92
N PHE A 158 -19.03 7.64 5.77
CA PHE A 158 -17.95 6.70 5.51
C PHE A 158 -17.68 5.83 6.74
N ASN A 159 -16.70 4.94 6.66
CA ASN A 159 -16.34 4.01 7.74
C ASN A 159 -14.83 4.00 8.01
N LEU A 160 -14.39 3.18 8.98
CA LEU A 160 -12.96 3.06 9.28
C LEU A 160 -12.16 2.42 8.14
N ALA A 161 -12.76 1.49 7.39
CA ALA A 161 -12.07 0.89 6.23
C ALA A 161 -11.71 1.95 5.19
N ASP A 162 -12.60 2.88 4.90
CA ASP A 162 -12.33 4.01 3.99
C ASP A 162 -11.22 4.91 4.52
N THR A 163 -11.24 5.19 5.83
CA THR A 163 -10.16 5.94 6.51
C THR A 163 -8.82 5.21 6.35
N PHE A 164 -8.77 3.89 6.55
CA PHE A 164 -7.55 3.11 6.39
C PHE A 164 -7.06 3.11 4.95
N ILE A 165 -7.95 3.02 3.96
CA ILE A 165 -7.58 3.13 2.53
C ILE A 165 -6.93 4.49 2.25
N VAL A 166 -7.56 5.58 2.69
CA VAL A 166 -7.04 6.95 2.45
C VAL A 166 -5.69 7.15 3.13
N VAL A 167 -5.55 6.77 4.41
CA VAL A 167 -4.28 6.86 5.14
C VAL A 167 -3.22 5.97 4.50
N GLY A 168 -3.58 4.75 4.13
CA GLY A 168 -2.67 3.81 3.46
C GLY A 168 -2.14 4.36 2.14
N VAL A 169 -3.01 4.92 1.30
CA VAL A 169 -2.62 5.57 0.04
C VAL A 169 -1.70 6.76 0.31
N ALA A 170 -2.00 7.61 1.30
CA ALA A 170 -1.14 8.73 1.67
C ALA A 170 0.26 8.27 2.10
N LEU A 171 0.35 7.19 2.89
CA LEU A 171 1.63 6.59 3.29
C LEU A 171 2.41 6.02 2.10
N LEU A 172 1.75 5.36 1.16
CA LEU A 172 2.39 4.84 -0.04
C LEU A 172 2.92 5.96 -0.94
N LEU A 173 2.17 7.03 -1.10
CA LEU A 173 2.62 8.22 -1.84
C LEU A 173 3.81 8.89 -1.15
N ALA A 174 3.76 9.04 0.18
CA ALA A 174 4.87 9.58 0.95
C ALA A 174 6.14 8.71 0.80
N ALA A 175 6.00 7.39 0.89
CA ALA A 175 7.10 6.46 0.67
C ALA A 175 7.72 6.59 -0.73
N ALA A 176 6.89 6.74 -1.77
CA ALA A 176 7.37 6.93 -3.15
C ALA A 176 8.17 8.22 -3.30
N VAL A 177 7.68 9.34 -2.76
CA VAL A 177 8.38 10.64 -2.81
C VAL A 177 9.70 10.61 -2.05
N LEU A 178 9.73 9.98 -0.87
CA LEU A 178 10.94 9.88 -0.05
C LEU A 178 12.00 8.98 -0.70
N SER A 179 11.57 7.90 -1.37
CA SER A 179 12.48 7.01 -2.10
C SER A 179 13.13 7.67 -3.32
N ASP A 180 12.41 8.54 -4.03
CA ASP A 180 12.95 9.26 -5.21
C ASP A 180 14.01 10.29 -4.81
N ARG A 181 13.86 10.93 -3.65
CA ARG A 181 14.83 11.91 -3.13
C ARG A 181 16.17 11.30 -2.71
N SER A 182 16.19 10.00 -2.36
CA SER A 182 17.40 9.30 -1.97
C SER A 182 18.26 8.82 -3.14
N HIS A 183 17.78 8.97 -4.39
CA HIS A 183 18.54 8.65 -5.61
C HIS A 183 18.57 9.86 -6.55
N PRO A 184 19.48 10.84 -6.33
CA PRO A 184 19.64 11.95 -7.27
C PRO A 184 20.03 11.37 -8.63
N ARG A 185 19.28 11.67 -9.68
CA ARG A 185 19.63 11.29 -11.05
C ARG A 185 20.95 11.98 -11.39
N PRO A 186 21.98 11.28 -11.89
CA PRO A 186 23.16 11.92 -12.43
C PRO A 186 22.74 12.83 -13.59
N ARG A 187 23.20 14.08 -13.55
CA ARG A 187 23.00 15.06 -14.64
C ARG A 187 23.88 14.71 -15.83
#